data_f3ec76838c2e4da272c1e564d4cd9313
#
_entry.id   f3ec76838c2e4da272c1e564d4cd9313
#
_cell.length_a   1.000
_cell.length_b   1.000
_cell.length_c   1.000
_cell.angle_alpha   90.00
_cell.angle_beta   90.00
_cell.angle_gamma   90.00
#
_symmetry.space_group_name_H-M   'P 1'
#
loop_
_entity.id
_entity.type
_entity.pdbx_description
1 polymer ?
#
loop_
_entity_poly.entity_id
_entity_poly.type
_entity_poly.pdbx_seq_one_letter_code
_entity_poly.pdbx_strand_id
1 'polypeptide(L)'
;PFFLYLAHHAVHTPLKAPKELIDKYEKKSKGKYHANPVYAAMIESLDQSVGKICAAIDSLGLTENTLIVFNSDNGGSEPVTDNFMLRGGKGNPYEGGIRVPLIIKWQGKIKAGITSEYPVTGIDFYPTLLSLAGGIPDPSLDGVNITPVLTNNSKNISRDLFWHFPAYLESYKKDGADFRATPYSIIRSAEWKLIYYYETGETELFNLARDPREENNLVKTNPKVANELENKLKKWLKETHAPIPTKSNPDYKN
;
A
#
# COMPACT_ATOMS: atom_id res chain seq x y z
N PRO A 1 23.34 15.87 -10.72
CA PRO A 1 22.09 15.20 -10.33
C PRO A 1 22.37 13.73 -9.95
N PHE A 2 21.51 13.16 -9.11
CA PHE A 2 21.57 11.75 -8.74
C PHE A 2 20.14 11.19 -8.60
N PHE A 3 20.02 9.87 -8.69
CA PHE A 3 18.86 9.10 -8.31
C PHE A 3 19.32 8.02 -7.32
N LEU A 4 18.72 7.99 -6.14
CA LEU A 4 19.02 6.99 -5.12
C LEU A 4 17.74 6.21 -4.80
N TYR A 5 17.78 4.90 -5.01
CA TYR A 5 16.77 3.97 -4.51
C TYR A 5 17.37 3.16 -3.37
N LEU A 6 16.88 3.39 -2.16
CA LEU A 6 17.37 2.73 -0.96
C LEU A 6 16.31 1.77 -0.43
N ALA A 7 16.42 0.51 -0.83
CA ALA A 7 15.53 -0.56 -0.40
C ALA A 7 16.01 -1.11 0.95
N HIS A 8 15.43 -0.62 2.04
CA HIS A 8 15.70 -1.17 3.36
C HIS A 8 15.10 -2.57 3.51
N HIS A 9 15.85 -3.51 4.11
CA HIS A 9 15.30 -4.80 4.51
C HIS A 9 14.36 -4.68 5.74
N ALA A 10 14.65 -3.72 6.64
CA ALA A 10 13.76 -3.40 7.75
C ALA A 10 12.42 -2.87 7.17
N VAL A 11 11.29 -3.31 7.70
CA VAL A 11 11.11 -4.09 8.95
C VAL A 11 10.73 -5.57 8.67
N HIS A 12 11.22 -6.16 7.60
CA HIS A 12 10.90 -7.52 7.19
C HIS A 12 11.53 -8.57 8.12
N THR A 13 10.96 -9.77 8.15
CA THR A 13 11.54 -10.93 8.85
C THR A 13 12.85 -11.40 8.19
N PRO A 14 13.79 -12.01 8.96
CA PRO A 14 13.73 -12.27 10.39
C PRO A 14 13.86 -11.00 11.23
N LEU A 15 13.08 -10.90 12.31
CA LEU A 15 13.09 -9.72 13.18
C LEU A 15 14.43 -9.64 13.93
N LYS A 16 15.21 -8.63 13.64
CA LYS A 16 16.51 -8.35 14.27
C LYS A 16 16.75 -6.85 14.34
N ALA A 17 17.20 -6.39 15.49
CA ALA A 17 17.58 -4.99 15.71
C ALA A 17 18.78 -4.92 16.68
N PRO A 18 19.47 -3.77 16.77
CA PRO A 18 20.49 -3.52 17.79
C PRO A 18 19.93 -3.78 19.20
N LYS A 19 20.73 -4.46 20.02
CA LYS A 19 20.30 -4.89 21.36
C LYS A 19 19.85 -3.71 22.23
N GLU A 20 20.57 -2.60 22.18
CA GLU A 20 20.27 -1.37 22.93
C GLU A 20 18.87 -0.81 22.58
N LEU A 21 18.43 -0.93 21.33
CA LEU A 21 17.09 -0.52 20.92
C LEU A 21 16.04 -1.52 21.40
N ILE A 22 16.32 -2.81 21.34
CA ILE A 22 15.42 -3.85 21.86
C ILE A 22 15.21 -3.62 23.38
N ASP A 23 16.29 -3.48 24.15
CA ASP A 23 16.26 -3.25 25.59
C ASP A 23 15.49 -1.94 25.95
N LYS A 24 15.57 -0.92 25.09
CA LYS A 24 14.79 0.32 25.21
C LYS A 24 13.29 0.06 25.10
N TYR A 25 12.86 -0.72 24.11
CA TYR A 25 11.44 -0.99 23.84
C TYR A 25 10.86 -2.06 24.78
N GLU A 26 11.66 -2.99 25.31
CA GLU A 26 11.23 -3.93 26.34
C GLU A 26 10.81 -3.25 27.64
N LYS A 27 11.45 -2.11 27.95
CA LYS A 27 11.15 -1.29 29.13
C LYS A 27 9.89 -0.42 28.98
N LYS A 28 9.38 -0.24 27.76
CA LYS A 28 8.16 0.53 27.49
C LYS A 28 6.92 -0.32 27.76
N SER A 29 5.86 0.30 28.22
CA SER A 29 4.54 -0.34 28.31
C SER A 29 4.09 -0.74 26.91
N LYS A 30 3.58 -1.96 26.78
CA LYS A 30 3.05 -2.47 25.52
C LYS A 30 1.78 -1.71 25.10
N GLY A 31 1.70 -1.29 23.87
CA GLY A 31 0.49 -0.75 23.28
C GLY A 31 -0.54 -1.86 23.02
N LYS A 32 -1.80 -1.47 22.91
CA LYS A 32 -2.89 -2.42 22.60
C LYS A 32 -2.68 -3.14 21.25
N TYR A 33 -2.20 -2.43 20.26
CA TYR A 33 -2.05 -2.90 18.87
C TYR A 33 -0.59 -3.17 18.47
N HIS A 34 0.37 -2.58 19.18
CA HIS A 34 1.79 -2.68 18.87
C HIS A 34 2.55 -3.07 20.14
N ALA A 35 2.85 -4.34 20.27
CA ALA A 35 3.43 -4.91 21.48
C ALA A 35 4.77 -5.61 21.27
N ASN A 36 5.29 -5.67 20.03
CA ASN A 36 6.53 -6.36 19.71
C ASN A 36 7.74 -5.41 19.84
N PRO A 37 8.61 -5.56 20.86
CA PRO A 37 9.72 -4.64 21.10
C PRO A 37 10.80 -4.75 20.01
N VAL A 38 11.02 -5.93 19.41
CA VAL A 38 12.01 -6.10 18.34
C VAL A 38 11.56 -5.36 17.08
N TYR A 39 10.28 -5.47 16.74
CA TYR A 39 9.72 -4.75 15.59
C TYR A 39 9.79 -3.22 15.79
N ALA A 40 9.46 -2.73 17.00
CA ALA A 40 9.59 -1.32 17.34
C ALA A 40 11.04 -0.83 17.23
N ALA A 41 12.01 -1.65 17.68
CA ALA A 41 13.44 -1.36 17.54
C ALA A 41 13.90 -1.31 16.08
N MET A 42 13.35 -2.19 15.21
CA MET A 42 13.62 -2.16 13.77
C MET A 42 13.07 -0.88 13.12
N ILE A 43 11.86 -0.44 13.50
CA ILE A 43 11.27 0.82 13.03
C ILE A 43 12.16 2.00 13.44
N GLU A 44 12.61 2.07 14.69
CA GLU A 44 13.51 3.14 15.13
C GLU A 44 14.84 3.11 14.35
N SER A 45 15.40 1.94 14.10
CA SER A 45 16.62 1.81 13.30
C SER A 45 16.43 2.30 11.86
N LEU A 46 15.27 2.02 11.26
CA LEU A 46 14.89 2.54 9.95
C LEU A 46 14.75 4.07 9.98
N ASP A 47 14.06 4.62 10.98
CA ASP A 47 13.87 6.06 11.14
C ASP A 47 15.21 6.79 11.30
N GLN A 48 16.13 6.25 12.12
CA GLN A 48 17.49 6.77 12.26
C GLN A 48 18.26 6.77 10.92
N SER A 49 18.08 5.76 10.09
CA SER A 49 18.70 5.70 8.76
C SER A 49 18.15 6.79 7.84
N VAL A 50 16.85 6.99 7.81
CA VAL A 50 16.20 8.08 7.06
C VAL A 50 16.68 9.44 7.58
N GLY A 51 16.77 9.62 8.89
CA GLY A 51 17.30 10.83 9.52
C GLY A 51 18.73 11.16 9.08
N LYS A 52 19.62 10.15 9.02
CA LYS A 52 21.01 10.33 8.54
C LYS A 52 21.06 10.77 7.08
N ILE A 53 20.18 10.24 6.23
CA ILE A 53 20.09 10.64 4.80
C ILE A 53 19.64 12.09 4.69
N CYS A 54 18.60 12.47 5.42
CA CYS A 54 18.11 13.85 5.44
C CYS A 54 19.22 14.82 5.92
N ALA A 55 19.92 14.48 7.00
CA ALA A 55 21.02 15.28 7.51
C ALA A 55 22.19 15.41 6.52
N ALA A 56 22.52 14.35 5.79
CA ALA A 56 23.55 14.38 4.75
C ALA A 56 23.14 15.31 3.60
N ILE A 57 21.89 15.23 3.12
CA ILE A 57 21.34 16.12 2.08
C ILE A 57 21.41 17.58 2.54
N ASP A 58 21.03 17.86 3.80
CA ASP A 58 21.08 19.20 4.37
C ASP A 58 22.53 19.73 4.48
N SER A 59 23.46 18.91 4.97
CA SER A 59 24.87 19.29 5.11
C SER A 59 25.59 19.55 3.79
N LEU A 60 25.11 18.91 2.70
CA LEU A 60 25.62 19.11 1.35
C LEU A 60 24.96 20.29 0.61
N GLY A 61 24.02 21.00 1.24
CA GLY A 61 23.29 22.12 0.63
C GLY A 61 22.35 21.69 -0.51
N LEU A 62 21.87 20.45 -0.51
CA LEU A 62 21.07 19.87 -1.59
C LEU A 62 19.56 19.88 -1.30
N THR A 63 19.14 20.35 -0.14
CA THR A 63 17.75 20.22 0.38
C THR A 63 16.69 20.79 -0.56
N GLU A 64 16.93 21.98 -1.12
CA GLU A 64 15.95 22.62 -2.02
C GLU A 64 15.86 21.95 -3.39
N ASN A 65 16.90 21.21 -3.78
CA ASN A 65 16.98 20.55 -5.09
C ASN A 65 16.87 19.02 -4.99
N THR A 66 16.35 18.50 -3.87
CA THR A 66 16.17 17.05 -3.66
C THR A 66 14.75 16.74 -3.25
N LEU A 67 14.09 15.91 -4.07
CA LEU A 67 12.83 15.26 -3.71
C LEU A 67 13.14 13.99 -2.91
N ILE A 68 12.57 13.86 -1.73
CA ILE A 68 12.66 12.66 -0.90
C ILE A 68 11.30 11.99 -0.86
N VAL A 69 11.24 10.70 -1.19
CA VAL A 69 10.03 9.88 -1.12
C VAL A 69 10.27 8.74 -0.15
N PHE A 70 9.43 8.62 0.87
CA PHE A 70 9.39 7.47 1.78
C PHE A 70 8.08 6.72 1.56
N ASN A 71 8.18 5.41 1.32
CA ASN A 71 7.04 4.55 1.04
C ASN A 71 7.29 3.13 1.59
N SER A 72 6.23 2.36 1.75
CA SER A 72 6.28 0.90 1.99
C SER A 72 5.78 0.15 0.76
N ASP A 73 6.19 -1.10 0.60
CA ASP A 73 5.79 -1.97 -0.50
C ASP A 73 4.42 -2.62 -0.29
N ASN A 74 4.08 -2.94 0.97
CA ASN A 74 2.81 -3.54 1.37
C ASN A 74 2.50 -3.24 2.85
N GLY A 75 1.31 -3.60 3.28
CA GLY A 75 0.90 -3.50 4.67
C GLY A 75 1.69 -4.41 5.62
N GLY A 76 1.61 -4.14 6.91
CA GLY A 76 2.30 -4.90 7.94
C GLY A 76 1.85 -6.36 8.02
N SER A 77 2.77 -7.24 8.43
CA SER A 77 2.49 -8.67 8.63
C SER A 77 1.80 -8.91 9.98
N GLU A 78 0.57 -9.41 9.96
CA GLU A 78 -0.29 -9.57 11.15
C GLU A 78 0.33 -10.35 12.32
N PRO A 79 1.16 -11.39 12.12
CA PRO A 79 1.84 -12.03 13.25
C PRO A 79 2.86 -11.16 13.97
N VAL A 80 3.27 -10.05 13.34
CA VAL A 80 4.35 -9.18 13.82
C VAL A 80 3.81 -7.85 14.32
N THR A 81 2.84 -7.28 13.62
CA THR A 81 2.25 -5.97 13.89
C THR A 81 0.76 -5.98 13.57
N ASP A 82 0.04 -5.06 14.17
CA ASP A 82 -1.36 -4.80 13.87
C ASP A 82 -1.45 -3.60 12.90
N ASN A 83 -2.34 -3.68 11.92
CA ASN A 83 -2.61 -2.60 10.96
C ASN A 83 -3.81 -1.74 11.40
N PHE A 84 -4.22 -1.79 12.67
CA PHE A 84 -5.30 -0.97 13.20
C PHE A 84 -5.03 0.53 12.87
N MET A 85 -5.95 1.19 12.28
CA MET A 85 -7.40 1.08 12.07
C MET A 85 -7.83 0.48 10.70
N LEU A 86 -6.96 -0.24 9.99
CA LEU A 86 -7.29 -0.84 8.70
C LEU A 86 -7.47 -2.35 8.88
N ARG A 87 -8.32 -2.96 8.05
CA ARG A 87 -8.57 -4.40 8.07
C ARG A 87 -7.46 -5.17 7.37
N GLY A 88 -7.08 -6.33 7.93
CA GLY A 88 -6.11 -7.24 7.36
C GLY A 88 -4.67 -6.72 7.37
N GLY A 89 -3.81 -7.38 6.62
CA GLY A 89 -2.38 -7.07 6.53
C GLY A 89 -1.76 -7.62 5.26
N LYS A 90 -0.45 -7.73 5.24
CA LYS A 90 0.33 -8.19 4.08
C LYS A 90 -0.31 -9.40 3.38
N GLY A 91 -0.66 -9.23 2.11
CA GLY A 91 -1.24 -10.26 1.25
C GLY A 91 -2.76 -10.29 1.26
N ASN A 92 -3.46 -9.56 2.14
CA ASN A 92 -4.90 -9.44 2.09
C ASN A 92 -5.36 -8.36 1.09
N PRO A 93 -6.57 -8.51 0.52
CA PRO A 93 -7.15 -7.52 -0.38
C PRO A 93 -7.64 -6.24 0.31
N TYR A 94 -7.71 -6.25 1.65
CA TYR A 94 -8.21 -5.13 2.45
C TYR A 94 -7.19 -4.00 2.58
N GLU A 95 -7.65 -2.83 3.02
CA GLU A 95 -6.81 -1.63 3.14
C GLU A 95 -5.54 -1.87 3.98
N GLY A 96 -5.61 -2.68 5.05
CA GLY A 96 -4.43 -3.03 5.84
C GLY A 96 -3.34 -3.80 5.08
N GLY A 97 -3.69 -4.45 3.95
CA GLY A 97 -2.73 -5.12 3.08
C GLY A 97 -2.16 -4.24 1.98
N ILE A 98 -2.92 -3.27 1.49
CA ILE A 98 -2.58 -2.50 0.29
C ILE A 98 -2.39 -0.99 0.52
N ARG A 99 -2.98 -0.40 1.57
CA ARG A 99 -2.79 1.00 1.91
C ARG A 99 -1.59 1.16 2.83
N VAL A 100 -0.58 1.88 2.35
CA VAL A 100 0.71 2.04 3.02
C VAL A 100 1.03 3.52 3.25
N PRO A 101 1.92 3.83 4.21
CA PRO A 101 2.44 5.19 4.38
C PRO A 101 3.13 5.68 3.12
N LEU A 102 2.85 6.92 2.72
CA LEU A 102 3.57 7.65 1.71
C LEU A 102 3.88 9.06 2.23
N ILE A 103 5.15 9.41 2.31
CA ILE A 103 5.61 10.73 2.75
C ILE A 103 6.52 11.29 1.66
N ILE A 104 6.24 12.51 1.23
CA ILE A 104 7.03 13.19 0.20
C ILE A 104 7.48 14.55 0.73
N LYS A 105 8.80 14.80 0.69
CA LYS A 105 9.42 16.07 1.08
C LYS A 105 10.13 16.69 -0.11
N TRP A 106 9.83 17.94 -0.38
CA TRP A 106 10.61 18.78 -1.31
C TRP A 106 10.56 20.23 -0.82
N GLN A 107 11.62 20.65 -0.17
CA GLN A 107 11.68 21.98 0.44
C GLN A 107 11.54 23.08 -0.63
N GLY A 108 10.71 24.08 -0.32
CA GLY A 108 10.44 25.19 -1.23
C GLY A 108 9.52 24.88 -2.42
N LYS A 109 9.17 23.61 -2.64
CA LYS A 109 8.28 23.17 -3.73
C LYS A 109 6.98 22.55 -3.23
N ILE A 110 7.04 21.76 -2.18
CA ILE A 110 5.87 21.15 -1.54
C ILE A 110 5.66 21.83 -0.18
N LYS A 111 4.44 22.30 0.07
CA LYS A 111 4.09 22.92 1.36
C LYS A 111 4.19 21.89 2.48
N ALA A 112 4.86 22.24 3.55
CA ALA A 112 5.00 21.38 4.73
C ALA A 112 3.65 21.18 5.45
N GLY A 113 3.46 20.00 6.05
CA GLY A 113 2.31 19.70 6.91
C GLY A 113 0.98 19.51 6.19
N ILE A 114 0.98 19.36 4.86
CA ILE A 114 -0.25 19.04 4.12
C ILE A 114 -0.49 17.53 4.07
N THR A 115 -1.76 17.16 4.01
CA THR A 115 -2.20 15.78 3.75
C THR A 115 -3.05 15.79 2.49
N SER A 116 -2.97 14.72 1.69
CA SER A 116 -3.79 14.53 0.49
C SER A 116 -4.52 13.20 0.58
N GLU A 117 -5.80 13.20 0.24
CA GLU A 117 -6.63 11.99 0.12
C GLU A 117 -6.54 11.36 -1.27
N TYR A 118 -5.75 11.95 -2.18
CA TYR A 118 -5.56 11.40 -3.51
C TYR A 118 -4.85 10.03 -3.45
N PRO A 119 -5.44 8.97 -4.01
CA PRO A 119 -4.82 7.65 -3.98
C PRO A 119 -3.65 7.57 -4.96
N VAL A 120 -2.45 7.35 -4.43
CA VAL A 120 -1.21 7.16 -5.17
C VAL A 120 -0.83 5.68 -5.14
N THR A 121 -0.29 5.18 -6.24
CA THR A 121 0.26 3.81 -6.34
C THR A 121 1.72 3.82 -6.76
N GLY A 122 2.44 2.72 -6.56
CA GLY A 122 3.86 2.63 -6.92
C GLY A 122 4.17 2.90 -8.38
N ILE A 123 3.23 2.60 -9.30
CA ILE A 123 3.39 2.85 -10.74
C ILE A 123 3.42 4.35 -11.08
N ASP A 124 2.95 5.23 -10.19
CA ASP A 124 2.95 6.69 -10.41
C ASP A 124 4.32 7.31 -10.22
N PHE A 125 5.23 6.64 -9.50
CA PHE A 125 6.55 7.21 -9.24
C PHE A 125 7.37 7.37 -10.51
N TYR A 126 7.33 6.41 -11.42
CA TYR A 126 8.12 6.49 -12.65
C TYR A 126 7.75 7.71 -13.51
N PRO A 127 6.50 7.90 -13.97
CA PRO A 127 6.13 9.07 -14.77
C PRO A 127 6.31 10.39 -14.00
N THR A 128 6.12 10.39 -12.68
CA THR A 128 6.32 11.58 -11.85
C THR A 128 7.79 11.98 -11.78
N LEU A 129 8.67 11.05 -11.41
CA LEU A 129 10.09 11.31 -11.26
C LEU A 129 10.75 11.64 -12.60
N LEU A 130 10.35 10.96 -13.69
CA LEU A 130 10.81 11.26 -15.03
C LEU A 130 10.43 12.69 -15.44
N SER A 131 9.17 13.10 -15.23
CA SER A 131 8.73 14.48 -15.53
C SER A 131 9.48 15.52 -14.71
N LEU A 132 9.72 15.26 -13.43
CA LEU A 132 10.46 16.16 -12.55
C LEU A 132 11.95 16.28 -12.93
N ALA A 133 12.50 15.24 -13.55
CA ALA A 133 13.85 15.24 -14.11
C ALA A 133 13.94 15.89 -15.51
N GLY A 134 12.83 16.42 -16.06
CA GLY A 134 12.76 17.06 -17.37
C GLY A 134 12.53 16.10 -18.55
N GLY A 135 12.22 14.82 -18.26
CA GLY A 135 11.83 13.84 -19.27
C GLY A 135 10.35 13.89 -19.62
N ILE A 136 9.97 13.21 -20.68
CA ILE A 136 8.58 13.08 -21.14
C ILE A 136 8.15 11.63 -20.94
N PRO A 137 7.21 11.34 -20.01
CA PRO A 137 6.68 10.00 -19.83
C PRO A 137 5.90 9.52 -21.05
N ASP A 138 6.03 8.24 -21.36
CA ASP A 138 5.24 7.61 -22.40
C ASP A 138 3.75 7.63 -21.99
N PRO A 139 2.84 8.11 -22.86
CA PRO A 139 1.41 8.17 -22.58
C PRO A 139 0.73 6.78 -22.44
N SER A 140 1.41 5.70 -22.81
CA SER A 140 0.91 4.31 -22.63
C SER A 140 1.14 3.76 -21.23
N LEU A 141 1.81 4.48 -20.32
CA LEU A 141 2.03 4.06 -18.95
C LEU A 141 0.74 4.03 -18.15
N ASP A 142 0.55 2.97 -17.33
CA ASP A 142 -0.59 2.86 -16.40
C ASP A 142 -0.52 3.88 -15.25
N GLY A 143 0.69 4.27 -14.86
CA GLY A 143 0.92 5.29 -13.83
C GLY A 143 0.69 6.71 -14.35
N VAL A 144 0.34 7.62 -13.46
CA VAL A 144 0.13 9.04 -13.78
C VAL A 144 1.16 9.93 -13.09
N ASN A 145 1.47 11.07 -13.69
CA ASN A 145 2.28 12.10 -13.05
C ASN A 145 1.48 12.80 -11.95
N ILE A 146 1.86 12.60 -10.69
CA ILE A 146 1.21 13.17 -9.51
C ILE A 146 1.77 14.53 -9.08
N THR A 147 2.67 15.14 -9.84
CA THR A 147 3.20 16.49 -9.54
C THR A 147 2.10 17.51 -9.20
N PRO A 148 0.96 17.57 -9.92
CA PRO A 148 -0.12 18.48 -9.59
C PRO A 148 -0.74 18.22 -8.21
N VAL A 149 -0.77 16.96 -7.75
CA VAL A 149 -1.23 16.59 -6.41
C VAL A 149 -0.23 17.10 -5.36
N LEU A 150 1.06 16.94 -5.62
CA LEU A 150 2.13 17.34 -4.69
C LEU A 150 2.21 18.86 -4.50
N THR A 151 1.93 19.63 -5.55
CA THR A 151 2.00 21.11 -5.52
C THR A 151 0.66 21.78 -5.21
N ASN A 152 -0.35 21.01 -4.83
CA ASN A 152 -1.72 21.48 -4.54
C ASN A 152 -2.41 22.19 -5.72
N ASN A 153 -1.98 21.87 -6.94
CA ASN A 153 -2.54 22.36 -8.20
C ASN A 153 -3.47 21.31 -8.86
N SER A 154 -3.91 20.29 -8.11
CA SER A 154 -4.73 19.21 -8.66
C SER A 154 -6.15 19.68 -8.93
N LYS A 155 -6.50 19.77 -10.20
CA LYS A 155 -7.88 19.54 -10.63
C LYS A 155 -8.10 18.02 -10.51
N ASN A 156 -9.19 17.61 -9.88
CA ASN A 156 -9.56 16.22 -9.60
C ASN A 156 -9.12 15.25 -10.70
N ILE A 157 -8.01 14.56 -10.49
CA ILE A 157 -7.61 13.45 -11.34
C ILE A 157 -8.41 12.24 -10.85
N SER A 158 -9.57 12.00 -11.47
CA SER A 158 -10.35 10.80 -11.17
C SER A 158 -9.79 9.64 -11.98
N ARG A 159 -9.49 8.53 -11.32
CA ARG A 159 -9.09 7.29 -11.99
C ARG A 159 -9.54 6.08 -11.18
N ASP A 160 -9.70 4.96 -11.87
CA ASP A 160 -9.88 3.67 -11.24
C ASP A 160 -8.50 3.04 -10.98
N LEU A 161 -8.35 2.38 -9.82
CA LEU A 161 -7.16 1.60 -9.47
C LEU A 161 -7.52 0.14 -9.41
N PHE A 162 -6.60 -0.72 -9.89
CA PHE A 162 -6.84 -2.15 -9.99
C PHE A 162 -5.70 -2.94 -9.36
N TRP A 163 -6.04 -4.06 -8.73
CA TRP A 163 -5.10 -5.08 -8.26
C TRP A 163 -5.61 -6.45 -8.69
N HIS A 164 -4.69 -7.31 -9.07
CA HIS A 164 -4.98 -8.69 -9.42
C HIS A 164 -3.97 -9.61 -8.76
N PHE A 165 -4.47 -10.55 -7.97
CA PHE A 165 -3.66 -11.51 -7.23
C PHE A 165 -4.20 -12.93 -7.50
N PRO A 166 -3.71 -13.62 -8.56
CA PRO A 166 -4.20 -14.95 -8.98
C PRO A 166 -3.53 -16.10 -8.23
N ALA A 167 -3.20 -15.93 -6.95
CA ALA A 167 -2.45 -16.90 -6.17
C ALA A 167 -3.05 -17.12 -4.77
N TYR A 168 -2.59 -18.15 -4.10
CA TYR A 168 -2.89 -18.44 -2.71
C TYR A 168 -1.72 -18.06 -1.82
N LEU A 169 -2.01 -17.57 -0.63
CA LEU A 169 -1.02 -17.40 0.42
C LEU A 169 -1.37 -18.32 1.58
N GLU A 170 -0.41 -19.14 1.96
CA GLU A 170 -0.53 -20.05 3.09
C GLU A 170 -0.82 -19.30 4.39
N SER A 171 -1.54 -19.96 5.29
CA SER A 171 -1.78 -19.47 6.64
C SER A 171 -0.46 -19.25 7.38
N TYR A 172 -0.44 -18.27 8.27
CA TYR A 172 0.66 -18.14 9.25
C TYR A 172 0.65 -19.25 10.30
N LYS A 173 -0.46 -19.96 10.45
CA LYS A 173 -0.62 -21.10 11.36
C LYS A 173 -0.18 -22.38 10.64
N LYS A 174 0.65 -23.19 11.29
CA LYS A 174 1.16 -24.45 10.70
C LYS A 174 0.13 -25.60 10.68
N ASP A 175 -0.98 -25.43 11.38
CA ASP A 175 -2.01 -26.45 11.63
C ASP A 175 -3.29 -26.23 10.82
N GLY A 176 -3.34 -25.21 9.99
CA GLY A 176 -4.53 -24.81 9.26
C GLY A 176 -4.48 -25.14 7.78
N ALA A 177 -5.55 -25.75 7.29
CA ALA A 177 -5.84 -25.84 5.87
C ALA A 177 -6.31 -24.49 5.27
N ASP A 178 -6.34 -23.44 6.11
CA ASP A 178 -6.87 -22.15 5.73
C ASP A 178 -5.79 -21.29 5.09
N PHE A 179 -6.08 -20.78 3.91
CA PHE A 179 -5.26 -19.78 3.25
C PHE A 179 -5.54 -18.40 3.87
N ARG A 180 -4.51 -17.58 4.11
CA ARG A 180 -4.68 -16.18 4.52
C ARG A 180 -5.13 -15.28 3.37
N ALA A 181 -4.93 -15.72 2.13
CA ALA A 181 -5.51 -15.12 0.94
C ALA A 181 -5.73 -16.18 -0.13
N THR A 182 -6.87 -16.12 -0.78
CA THR A 182 -7.21 -16.86 -1.99
C THR A 182 -7.10 -15.93 -3.21
N PRO A 183 -7.15 -16.41 -4.44
CA PRO A 183 -7.11 -15.54 -5.61
C PRO A 183 -8.21 -14.49 -5.59
N TYR A 184 -7.85 -13.23 -5.82
CA TYR A 184 -8.77 -12.10 -5.84
C TYR A 184 -8.40 -11.04 -6.88
N SER A 185 -9.36 -10.20 -7.20
CA SER A 185 -9.14 -8.95 -7.93
C SER A 185 -9.88 -7.80 -7.25
N ILE A 186 -9.33 -6.61 -7.36
CA ILE A 186 -9.86 -5.41 -6.73
C ILE A 186 -9.99 -4.31 -7.77
N ILE A 187 -11.06 -3.53 -7.66
CA ILE A 187 -11.15 -2.18 -8.22
C ILE A 187 -11.46 -1.18 -7.11
N ARG A 188 -10.73 -0.06 -7.11
CA ARG A 188 -11.07 1.14 -6.35
C ARG A 188 -11.42 2.26 -7.31
N SER A 189 -12.62 2.81 -7.18
CA SER A 189 -13.15 3.92 -7.97
C SER A 189 -13.70 4.97 -7.02
N ALA A 190 -13.06 6.12 -6.99
CA ALA A 190 -13.33 7.17 -6.00
C ALA A 190 -13.33 6.62 -4.56
N GLU A 191 -14.46 6.75 -3.83
CA GLU A 191 -14.62 6.21 -2.47
C GLU A 191 -15.03 4.74 -2.40
N TRP A 192 -15.34 4.12 -3.54
CA TRP A 192 -15.80 2.74 -3.58
C TRP A 192 -14.67 1.77 -3.84
N LYS A 193 -14.72 0.62 -3.17
CA LYS A 193 -13.81 -0.52 -3.39
C LYS A 193 -14.62 -1.79 -3.53
N LEU A 194 -14.38 -2.54 -4.61
CA LEU A 194 -14.97 -3.84 -4.83
C LEU A 194 -13.86 -4.89 -4.89
N ILE A 195 -14.07 -6.01 -4.19
CA ILE A 195 -13.20 -7.18 -4.19
C ILE A 195 -13.99 -8.35 -4.77
N TYR A 196 -13.39 -9.03 -5.74
CA TYR A 196 -13.93 -10.28 -6.31
C TYR A 196 -13.04 -11.45 -5.96
N TYR A 197 -13.59 -12.49 -5.38
CA TYR A 197 -12.89 -13.73 -4.99
C TYR A 197 -13.16 -14.84 -6.00
N TYR A 198 -12.10 -15.43 -6.55
CA TYR A 198 -12.23 -16.45 -7.60
C TYR A 198 -12.65 -17.81 -7.05
N GLU A 199 -12.29 -18.17 -5.81
CA GLU A 199 -12.65 -19.46 -5.22
C GLU A 199 -14.14 -19.58 -4.93
N THR A 200 -14.75 -18.54 -4.39
CA THR A 200 -16.17 -18.58 -4.01
C THR A 200 -17.09 -17.92 -5.03
N GLY A 201 -16.54 -17.14 -5.96
CA GLY A 201 -17.31 -16.27 -6.85
C GLY A 201 -18.01 -15.11 -6.12
N GLU A 202 -17.70 -14.90 -4.86
CA GLU A 202 -18.29 -13.84 -4.06
C GLU A 202 -17.67 -12.48 -4.34
N THR A 203 -18.45 -11.45 -4.03
CA THR A 203 -18.03 -10.05 -4.17
C THR A 203 -18.29 -9.31 -2.87
N GLU A 204 -17.33 -8.49 -2.47
CA GLU A 204 -17.49 -7.51 -1.39
C GLU A 204 -17.42 -6.09 -1.95
N LEU A 205 -18.26 -5.20 -1.41
CA LEU A 205 -18.30 -3.79 -1.78
C LEU A 205 -18.23 -2.92 -0.53
N PHE A 206 -17.29 -1.95 -0.52
CA PHE A 206 -17.08 -1.04 0.60
C PHE A 206 -17.08 0.41 0.14
N ASN A 207 -17.55 1.31 1.00
CA ASN A 207 -17.37 2.76 0.85
C ASN A 207 -16.27 3.24 1.80
N LEU A 208 -15.04 3.41 1.29
CA LEU A 208 -13.85 3.70 2.11
C LEU A 208 -13.88 5.07 2.80
N ALA A 209 -14.71 6.02 2.33
CA ALA A 209 -14.86 7.31 2.99
C ALA A 209 -15.70 7.22 4.27
N ARG A 210 -16.63 6.26 4.34
CA ARG A 210 -17.52 6.04 5.49
C ARG A 210 -17.11 4.85 6.34
N ASP A 211 -16.46 3.88 5.73
CA ASP A 211 -16.04 2.61 6.33
C ASP A 211 -14.61 2.28 5.89
N PRO A 212 -13.60 3.01 6.38
CA PRO A 212 -12.20 2.75 6.05
C PRO A 212 -11.70 1.42 6.62
N ARG A 213 -12.50 0.78 7.49
CA ARG A 213 -12.20 -0.52 8.11
C ARG A 213 -12.80 -1.70 7.34
N GLU A 214 -13.59 -1.44 6.31
CA GLU A 214 -14.19 -2.49 5.47
C GLU A 214 -15.00 -3.52 6.30
N GLU A 215 -15.77 -3.02 7.28
CA GLU A 215 -16.57 -3.86 8.19
C GLU A 215 -17.96 -4.19 7.61
N ASN A 216 -18.46 -3.35 6.68
CA ASN A 216 -19.83 -3.44 6.18
C ASN A 216 -19.84 -3.73 4.67
N ASN A 217 -20.09 -4.98 4.28
CA ASN A 217 -20.25 -5.34 2.88
C ASN A 217 -21.58 -4.82 2.33
N LEU A 218 -21.49 -3.87 1.40
CA LEU A 218 -22.61 -3.14 0.82
C LEU A 218 -23.12 -3.74 -0.51
N VAL A 219 -22.64 -4.89 -0.94
CA VAL A 219 -23.01 -5.49 -2.24
C VAL A 219 -24.53 -5.69 -2.38
N LYS A 220 -25.21 -6.10 -1.31
CA LYS A 220 -26.67 -6.33 -1.32
C LYS A 220 -27.47 -5.04 -1.27
N THR A 221 -26.97 -4.01 -0.63
CA THR A 221 -27.67 -2.71 -0.47
C THR A 221 -27.38 -1.74 -1.60
N ASN A 222 -26.25 -1.91 -2.31
CA ASN A 222 -25.80 -1.06 -3.42
C ASN A 222 -25.53 -1.87 -4.70
N PRO A 223 -26.47 -2.72 -5.19
CA PRO A 223 -26.21 -3.65 -6.30
C PRO A 223 -25.89 -2.93 -7.62
N LYS A 224 -26.38 -1.72 -7.84
CA LYS A 224 -26.03 -0.94 -9.04
C LYS A 224 -24.55 -0.56 -9.08
N VAL A 225 -24.01 -0.07 -7.96
CA VAL A 225 -22.59 0.28 -7.83
C VAL A 225 -21.73 -0.98 -7.95
N ALA A 226 -22.12 -2.07 -7.28
CA ALA A 226 -21.41 -3.34 -7.37
C ALA A 226 -21.30 -3.83 -8.82
N ASN A 227 -22.42 -3.86 -9.55
CA ASN A 227 -22.45 -4.30 -10.96
C ASN A 227 -21.61 -3.39 -11.87
N GLU A 228 -21.65 -2.06 -11.64
CA GLU A 228 -20.82 -1.11 -12.41
C GLU A 228 -19.33 -1.39 -12.22
N LEU A 229 -18.89 -1.51 -10.98
CA LEU A 229 -17.49 -1.75 -10.65
C LEU A 229 -17.02 -3.14 -11.10
N GLU A 230 -17.85 -4.16 -10.95
CA GLU A 230 -17.53 -5.50 -11.43
C GLU A 230 -17.36 -5.53 -12.96
N ASN A 231 -18.21 -4.82 -13.70
CA ASN A 231 -18.06 -4.70 -15.16
C ASN A 231 -16.78 -3.96 -15.55
N LYS A 232 -16.40 -2.88 -14.84
CA LYS A 232 -15.13 -2.18 -15.05
C LYS A 232 -13.94 -3.10 -14.77
N LEU A 233 -13.99 -3.86 -13.66
CA LEU A 233 -12.95 -4.82 -13.27
C LEU A 233 -12.79 -5.92 -14.35
N LYS A 234 -13.89 -6.54 -14.79
CA LYS A 234 -13.87 -7.55 -15.84
C LYS A 234 -13.32 -7.03 -17.16
N LYS A 235 -13.68 -5.79 -17.51
CA LYS A 235 -13.14 -5.13 -18.71
C LYS A 235 -11.63 -4.96 -18.61
N TRP A 236 -11.12 -4.41 -17.48
CA TRP A 236 -9.70 -4.21 -17.24
C TRP A 236 -8.92 -5.54 -17.27
N LEU A 237 -9.41 -6.60 -16.60
CA LEU A 237 -8.80 -7.93 -16.60
C LEU A 237 -8.67 -8.49 -18.02
N LYS A 238 -9.69 -8.28 -18.87
CA LYS A 238 -9.68 -8.70 -20.28
C LYS A 238 -8.66 -7.90 -21.10
N GLU A 239 -8.63 -6.58 -20.94
CA GLU A 239 -7.76 -5.68 -21.70
C GLU A 239 -6.28 -5.88 -21.36
N THR A 240 -5.99 -6.21 -20.09
CA THR A 240 -4.63 -6.50 -19.62
C THR A 240 -4.22 -7.95 -19.80
N HIS A 241 -5.09 -8.82 -20.36
CA HIS A 241 -4.84 -10.25 -20.49
C HIS A 241 -4.44 -10.89 -19.15
N ALA A 242 -5.06 -10.46 -18.04
CA ALA A 242 -4.75 -10.93 -16.70
C ALA A 242 -4.97 -12.45 -16.58
N PRO A 243 -4.05 -13.21 -15.97
CA PRO A 243 -4.16 -14.65 -15.80
C PRO A 243 -5.29 -15.01 -14.82
N ILE A 244 -6.43 -15.45 -15.31
CA ILE A 244 -7.59 -15.79 -14.49
C ILE A 244 -7.48 -17.23 -13.98
N PRO A 245 -7.57 -17.48 -12.65
CA PRO A 245 -7.66 -18.83 -12.10
C PRO A 245 -8.90 -19.55 -12.63
N THR A 246 -8.70 -20.72 -13.28
CA THR A 246 -9.77 -21.49 -13.91
C THR A 246 -10.01 -22.85 -13.25
N LYS A 247 -9.17 -23.22 -12.29
CA LYS A 247 -9.26 -24.48 -11.55
C LYS A 247 -9.36 -24.18 -10.06
N SER A 248 -10.28 -24.86 -9.40
CA SER A 248 -10.37 -24.85 -7.94
C SER A 248 -9.12 -25.47 -7.32
N ASN A 249 -8.68 -24.94 -6.19
CA ASN A 249 -7.59 -25.54 -5.43
C ASN A 249 -8.14 -26.71 -4.61
N PRO A 250 -7.62 -27.95 -4.78
CA PRO A 250 -8.11 -29.10 -4.03
C PRO A 250 -7.83 -29.01 -2.52
N ASP A 251 -6.87 -28.17 -2.11
CA ASP A 251 -6.53 -27.95 -0.71
C ASP A 251 -7.39 -26.85 -0.06
N TYR A 252 -8.17 -26.08 -0.85
CA TYR A 252 -9.10 -25.10 -0.32
C TYR A 252 -10.34 -25.79 0.27
N LYS A 253 -10.60 -25.56 1.53
CA LYS A 253 -11.78 -26.04 2.25
C LYS A 253 -12.66 -24.86 2.63
N ASN A 254 -13.90 -24.85 2.17
CA ASN A 254 -14.92 -23.88 2.60
C ASN A 254 -15.27 -24.05 4.07
#